data_c7315a75ffd28c4917d0e1d548cf8db2
#
_entry.id   c7315a75ffd28c4917d0e1d548cf8db2
#
_cell.length_a   1.000
_cell.length_b   1.000
_cell.length_c   1.000
_cell.angle_alpha   90.00
_cell.angle_beta   90.00
_cell.angle_gamma   90.00
#
_symmetry.space_group_name_H-M   'P 1'
#
loop_
_entity.id
_entity.type
_entity.pdbx_description
1 polymer ?
#
loop_
_entity_poly.entity_id
_entity_poly.type
_entity_poly.pdbx_seq_one_letter_code
_entity_poly.pdbx_strand_id
1 'polypeptide(L)'
;MADGIYVSMAGATARERQLESIADDLANAQTPGFKSSRPVFKTVLAEQSGLRAFPAAVGSGTDLRTGASAHTGNPLDVLPEDGHFLAVRTSNNGVNGGVAYTRDGRLSVDAQGTLRAAGRPVLTSDGQGVQLAPDAKLAIGGNGELLVNGTQIGRLGQVKLEGMITKQGPSLLVPGQGGKATEAAGRVQTGAVELGNRTALDSMVDMVSAQRHFDASMQAIDAYRKMGDRSSELGKVR
;
A
#
# COMPACT_ATOMS: atom_id res chain seq x y z
N MET A 1 -13.56 -17.39 32.94
CA MET A 1 -14.39 -17.47 31.72
C MET A 1 -14.42 -16.17 30.93
N ALA A 2 -14.47 -15.01 31.58
CA ALA A 2 -14.42 -13.72 30.86
C ALA A 2 -13.22 -13.57 29.93
N ASP A 3 -12.06 -14.06 30.32
CA ASP A 3 -10.81 -13.92 29.57
C ASP A 3 -10.82 -14.61 28.20
N GLY A 4 -11.49 -15.78 28.07
CA GLY A 4 -11.61 -16.49 26.78
C GLY A 4 -12.40 -15.69 25.74
N ILE A 5 -13.44 -14.97 26.18
CA ILE A 5 -14.23 -14.10 25.32
C ILE A 5 -13.38 -12.94 24.81
N TYR A 6 -12.60 -12.27 25.68
CA TYR A 6 -11.74 -11.16 25.27
C TYR A 6 -10.65 -11.60 24.29
N VAL A 7 -10.03 -12.77 24.50
CA VAL A 7 -9.04 -13.33 23.55
C VAL A 7 -9.68 -13.60 22.19
N SER A 8 -10.87 -14.22 22.20
CA SER A 8 -11.60 -14.52 20.96
C SER A 8 -12.07 -13.25 20.25
N MET A 9 -12.50 -12.22 20.98
CA MET A 9 -12.84 -10.91 20.42
C MET A 9 -11.61 -10.23 19.79
N ALA A 10 -10.47 -10.22 20.49
CA ALA A 10 -9.23 -9.68 19.93
C ALA A 10 -8.81 -10.42 18.65
N GLY A 11 -8.97 -11.75 18.65
CA GLY A 11 -8.75 -12.58 17.47
C GLY A 11 -9.70 -12.23 16.32
N ALA A 12 -10.99 -12.06 16.60
CA ALA A 12 -11.99 -11.67 15.58
C ALA A 12 -11.69 -10.30 14.99
N THR A 13 -11.39 -9.30 15.82
CA THR A 13 -11.03 -7.95 15.34
C THR A 13 -9.74 -7.95 14.50
N ALA A 14 -8.77 -8.78 14.87
CA ALA A 14 -7.55 -8.94 14.07
C ALA A 14 -7.85 -9.55 12.70
N ARG A 15 -8.78 -10.51 12.61
CA ARG A 15 -9.20 -11.12 11.34
C ARG A 15 -10.06 -10.19 10.50
N GLU A 16 -10.90 -9.37 11.10
CA GLU A 16 -11.64 -8.31 10.41
C GLU A 16 -10.69 -7.35 9.68
N ARG A 17 -9.69 -6.83 10.38
CA ARG A 17 -8.66 -5.98 9.75
C ARG A 17 -7.86 -6.69 8.65
N GLN A 18 -7.63 -7.98 8.81
CA GLN A 18 -7.02 -8.79 7.76
C GLN A 18 -7.93 -8.89 6.52
N LEU A 19 -9.23 -9.11 6.72
CA LEU A 19 -10.23 -9.14 5.64
C LEU A 19 -10.30 -7.80 4.91
N GLU A 20 -10.33 -6.68 5.63
CA GLU A 20 -10.29 -5.33 5.04
C GLU A 20 -9.04 -5.13 4.16
N SER A 21 -7.87 -5.54 4.65
CA SER A 21 -6.62 -5.45 3.89
C SER A 21 -6.64 -6.31 2.63
N ILE A 22 -7.18 -7.54 2.71
CA ILE A 22 -7.27 -8.44 1.55
C ILE A 22 -8.32 -7.93 0.55
N ALA A 23 -9.40 -7.32 1.02
CA ALA A 23 -10.41 -6.70 0.15
C ALA A 23 -9.83 -5.50 -0.61
N ASP A 24 -9.01 -4.67 0.04
CA ASP A 24 -8.26 -3.59 -0.63
C ASP A 24 -7.28 -4.14 -1.67
N ASP A 25 -6.53 -5.20 -1.34
CA ASP A 25 -5.62 -5.88 -2.27
C ASP A 25 -6.38 -6.45 -3.49
N LEU A 26 -7.55 -7.07 -3.29
CA LEU A 26 -8.38 -7.60 -4.37
C LEU A 26 -8.93 -6.50 -5.27
N ALA A 27 -9.46 -5.44 -4.69
CA ALA A 27 -10.02 -4.30 -5.42
C ALA A 27 -8.96 -3.59 -6.28
N ASN A 28 -7.71 -3.60 -5.83
CA ASN A 28 -6.58 -2.90 -6.48
C ASN A 28 -5.60 -3.83 -7.20
N ALA A 29 -5.90 -5.13 -7.34
CA ALA A 29 -4.99 -6.10 -7.96
C ALA A 29 -4.58 -5.71 -9.39
N GLN A 30 -5.46 -5.02 -10.13
CA GLN A 30 -5.20 -4.51 -11.48
C GLN A 30 -4.80 -3.03 -11.52
N THR A 31 -4.73 -2.36 -10.38
CA THR A 31 -4.32 -0.96 -10.31
C THR A 31 -2.80 -0.86 -10.50
N PRO A 32 -2.30 -0.17 -11.55
CA PRO A 32 -0.88 0.00 -11.77
C PRO A 32 -0.19 0.66 -10.59
N GLY A 33 0.98 0.13 -10.25
CA GLY A 33 1.78 0.64 -9.14
C GLY A 33 1.21 0.37 -7.74
N PHE A 34 0.12 -0.40 -7.63
CA PHE A 34 -0.44 -0.77 -6.33
C PHE A 34 0.52 -1.64 -5.52
N LYS A 35 0.63 -1.32 -4.25
CA LYS A 35 1.40 -2.09 -3.25
C LYS A 35 0.49 -2.63 -2.17
N SER A 36 0.51 -3.94 -1.96
CA SER A 36 -0.31 -4.60 -0.96
C SER A 36 0.07 -4.19 0.46
N SER A 37 -0.87 -4.28 1.37
CA SER A 37 -0.65 -4.03 2.79
C SER A 37 -0.56 -5.35 3.55
N ARG A 38 0.35 -5.43 4.50
CA ARG A 38 0.45 -6.57 5.42
C ARG A 38 0.12 -6.10 6.83
N PRO A 39 -0.95 -6.59 7.44
CA PRO A 39 -1.22 -6.28 8.84
C PRO A 39 -0.09 -6.83 9.71
N VAL A 40 0.46 -5.97 10.56
CA VAL A 40 1.49 -6.33 11.54
C VAL A 40 0.81 -6.57 12.88
N PHE A 41 0.90 -7.80 13.39
CA PHE A 41 0.40 -8.16 14.71
C PHE A 41 1.54 -8.15 15.71
N LYS A 42 1.36 -7.48 16.84
CA LYS A 42 2.23 -7.59 17.99
C LYS A 42 1.51 -8.32 19.11
N THR A 43 2.24 -9.15 19.80
CA THR A 43 1.78 -9.70 21.08
C THR A 43 1.90 -8.62 22.13
N VAL A 44 0.78 -8.17 22.69
CA VAL A 44 0.75 -7.23 23.81
C VAL A 44 0.59 -8.02 25.10
N LEU A 45 1.56 -7.86 26.00
CA LEU A 45 1.48 -8.42 27.36
C LEU A 45 0.66 -7.44 28.21
N ALA A 46 -0.42 -7.92 28.83
CA ALA A 46 -1.14 -7.12 29.82
C ALA A 46 -0.29 -7.05 31.11
N GLU A 47 0.29 -5.89 31.38
CA GLU A 47 1.22 -5.66 32.52
C GLU A 47 0.60 -5.91 33.91
N GLN A 48 -0.72 -5.95 34.03
CA GLN A 48 -1.39 -6.01 35.35
C GLN A 48 -2.05 -7.33 35.73
N SER A 49 -1.99 -8.36 34.86
CA SER A 49 -2.61 -9.65 35.18
C SER A 49 -1.82 -10.82 34.61
N GLY A 50 -0.69 -11.12 35.26
CA GLY A 50 0.02 -12.39 35.12
C GLY A 50 0.03 -13.01 33.72
N LEU A 51 1.04 -12.72 32.90
CA LEU A 51 1.46 -13.49 31.71
C LEU A 51 0.36 -13.80 30.65
N ARG A 52 -0.45 -12.85 30.26
CA ARG A 52 -1.38 -13.06 29.14
C ARG A 52 -0.97 -12.22 27.95
N ALA A 53 -0.66 -12.90 26.86
CA ALA A 53 -0.31 -12.30 25.60
C ALA A 53 -1.54 -12.24 24.68
N PHE A 54 -1.91 -11.05 24.23
CA PHE A 54 -2.99 -10.84 23.26
C PHE A 54 -2.42 -10.40 21.92
N PRO A 55 -2.85 -10.98 20.80
CA PRO A 55 -2.50 -10.45 19.48
C PRO A 55 -3.25 -9.13 19.28
N ALA A 56 -2.51 -8.03 19.19
CA ALA A 56 -3.06 -6.74 18.81
C ALA A 56 -2.52 -6.36 17.43
N ALA A 57 -3.40 -5.92 16.54
CA ALA A 57 -2.98 -5.33 15.27
C ALA A 57 -2.38 -3.94 15.55
N VAL A 58 -1.07 -3.79 15.36
CA VAL A 58 -0.32 -2.58 15.75
C VAL A 58 -0.11 -1.64 14.57
N GLY A 59 -0.38 -2.09 13.34
CA GLY A 59 -0.23 -1.29 12.13
C GLY A 59 -0.29 -2.16 10.87
N SER A 60 -0.15 -1.54 9.73
CA SER A 60 0.05 -2.22 8.45
C SER A 60 1.39 -1.80 7.85
N GLY A 61 2.19 -2.77 7.45
CA GLY A 61 3.37 -2.55 6.63
C GLY A 61 3.00 -2.59 5.15
N THR A 62 3.65 -1.77 4.33
CA THR A 62 3.49 -1.83 2.87
C THR A 62 4.49 -2.82 2.28
N ASP A 63 4.04 -3.74 1.43
CA ASP A 63 4.91 -4.66 0.70
C ASP A 63 5.46 -3.95 -0.54
N LEU A 64 6.74 -3.60 -0.51
CA LEU A 64 7.40 -2.86 -1.60
C LEU A 64 7.90 -3.75 -2.74
N ARG A 65 7.71 -5.07 -2.68
CA ARG A 65 8.14 -5.98 -3.75
C ARG A 65 7.52 -5.58 -5.09
N THR A 66 8.29 -5.76 -6.15
CA THR A 66 7.85 -5.48 -7.51
C THR A 66 6.72 -6.43 -7.91
N GLY A 67 5.69 -5.89 -8.56
CA GLY A 67 4.60 -6.64 -9.16
C GLY A 67 4.95 -7.14 -10.55
N ALA A 68 3.99 -7.80 -11.21
CA ALA A 68 4.16 -8.19 -12.61
C ALA A 68 4.20 -6.96 -13.52
N SER A 69 5.02 -7.00 -14.57
CA SER A 69 5.04 -5.96 -15.61
C SER A 69 4.05 -6.29 -16.71
N ALA A 70 3.36 -5.28 -17.23
CA ALA A 70 2.52 -5.37 -18.41
C ALA A 70 3.04 -4.44 -19.50
N HIS A 71 3.24 -4.98 -20.72
CA HIS A 71 3.62 -4.16 -21.86
C HIS A 71 2.38 -3.47 -22.43
N THR A 72 2.42 -2.13 -22.52
CA THR A 72 1.28 -1.32 -22.99
C THR A 72 1.50 -0.78 -24.40
N GLY A 73 2.76 -0.64 -24.82
CA GLY A 73 3.12 0.00 -26.08
C GLY A 73 2.95 1.53 -26.12
N ASN A 74 2.43 2.13 -25.05
CA ASN A 74 2.34 3.60 -24.96
C ASN A 74 3.70 4.18 -24.56
N PRO A 75 4.31 5.08 -25.36
CA PRO A 75 5.62 5.64 -25.07
C PRO A 75 5.70 6.50 -23.82
N LEU A 76 4.58 6.96 -23.29
CA LEU A 76 4.49 7.70 -22.02
C LEU A 76 4.36 6.78 -20.80
N ASP A 77 4.09 5.50 -20.99
CA ASP A 77 4.06 4.56 -19.90
C ASP A 77 5.48 4.14 -19.53
N VAL A 78 5.81 4.19 -18.27
CA VAL A 78 7.15 3.96 -17.76
C VAL A 78 7.15 2.93 -16.64
N LEU A 79 8.11 2.04 -16.68
CA LEU A 79 8.39 1.10 -15.60
C LEU A 79 9.76 1.44 -15.00
N PRO A 80 9.80 2.05 -13.80
CA PRO A 80 11.06 2.29 -13.11
C PRO A 80 11.74 0.98 -12.72
N GLU A 81 13.06 0.99 -12.62
CA GLU A 81 13.85 -0.14 -12.13
C GLU A 81 13.37 -0.62 -10.75
N ASP A 82 13.62 -1.90 -10.43
CA ASP A 82 13.19 -2.49 -9.17
C ASP A 82 13.64 -1.69 -7.95
N GLY A 83 12.70 -1.49 -7.02
CA GLY A 83 12.94 -0.71 -5.81
C GLY A 83 12.94 0.82 -6.00
N HIS A 84 12.78 1.33 -7.24
CA HIS A 84 12.68 2.76 -7.51
C HIS A 84 11.24 3.21 -7.60
N PHE A 85 10.95 4.41 -7.13
CA PHE A 85 9.63 5.02 -7.12
C PHE A 85 9.72 6.41 -7.75
N LEU A 86 8.68 6.82 -8.46
CA LEU A 86 8.56 8.14 -9.05
C LEU A 86 8.12 9.15 -7.98
N ALA A 87 8.76 10.31 -7.94
CA ALA A 87 8.38 11.41 -7.07
C ALA A 87 7.21 12.21 -7.68
N VAL A 88 6.17 12.43 -6.90
CA VAL A 88 5.00 13.23 -7.31
C VAL A 88 4.64 14.25 -6.25
N ARG A 89 4.05 15.35 -6.65
CA ARG A 89 3.59 16.38 -5.71
C ARG A 89 2.23 16.03 -5.15
N THR A 90 2.08 16.11 -3.83
CA THR A 90 0.78 15.97 -3.15
C THR A 90 0.29 17.30 -2.60
N SER A 91 -1.01 17.48 -2.48
CA SER A 91 -1.61 18.70 -1.91
C SER A 91 -1.48 18.79 -0.38
N ASN A 92 -1.06 17.72 0.30
CA ASN A 92 -0.87 17.69 1.74
C ASN A 92 0.53 18.22 2.10
N ASN A 93 0.64 19.51 2.38
CA ASN A 93 1.88 20.16 2.82
C ASN A 93 2.42 19.66 4.17
N GLY A 94 1.70 18.75 4.86
CA GLY A 94 2.06 18.33 6.22
C GLY A 94 3.05 17.17 6.32
N VAL A 95 3.24 16.40 5.26
CA VAL A 95 4.13 15.21 5.29
C VAL A 95 5.12 15.33 4.14
N ASN A 96 6.42 15.23 4.46
CA ASN A 96 7.54 15.28 3.49
C ASN A 96 7.54 16.48 2.53
N GLY A 97 7.11 17.68 2.98
CA GLY A 97 7.12 18.85 2.11
C GLY A 97 6.17 18.78 0.90
N GLY A 98 5.14 17.93 0.97
CA GLY A 98 4.19 17.77 -0.12
C GLY A 98 4.66 16.83 -1.23
N VAL A 99 5.59 15.92 -0.94
CA VAL A 99 6.06 14.89 -1.89
C VAL A 99 5.54 13.52 -1.48
N ALA A 100 5.00 12.78 -2.44
CA ALA A 100 4.65 11.38 -2.34
C ALA A 100 5.35 10.59 -3.45
N TYR A 101 5.33 9.29 -3.33
CA TYR A 101 6.03 8.38 -4.24
C TYR A 101 5.05 7.37 -4.83
N THR A 102 5.27 7.00 -6.09
CA THR A 102 4.38 6.06 -6.78
C THR A 102 5.16 5.11 -7.68
N ARG A 103 4.60 3.91 -7.90
CA ARG A 103 5.03 3.00 -8.96
C ARG A 103 4.07 3.01 -10.16
N ASP A 104 2.99 3.82 -10.09
CA ASP A 104 2.12 4.01 -11.26
C ASP A 104 2.85 4.82 -12.31
N GLY A 105 3.37 4.14 -13.30
CA GLY A 105 4.13 4.72 -14.40
C GLY A 105 3.28 5.17 -15.57
N ARG A 106 1.95 5.19 -15.47
CA ARG A 106 1.09 5.75 -16.51
C ARG A 106 1.18 7.26 -16.49
N LEU A 107 2.08 7.79 -17.31
CA LEU A 107 2.24 9.22 -17.42
C LEU A 107 1.23 9.80 -18.40
N SER A 108 0.67 10.95 -18.05
CA SER A 108 -0.26 11.70 -18.88
C SER A 108 0.02 13.19 -18.78
N VAL A 109 -0.28 13.92 -19.82
CA VAL A 109 -0.18 15.39 -19.84
C VAL A 109 -1.59 15.94 -19.72
N ASP A 110 -1.82 16.79 -18.72
CA ASP A 110 -3.13 17.44 -18.55
C ASP A 110 -3.35 18.61 -19.52
N ALA A 111 -4.56 19.19 -19.51
CA ALA A 111 -4.92 20.32 -20.39
C ALA A 111 -4.07 21.58 -20.12
N GLN A 112 -3.43 21.67 -18.98
CA GLN A 112 -2.52 22.76 -18.61
C GLN A 112 -1.06 22.46 -18.99
N GLY A 113 -0.78 21.32 -19.63
CA GLY A 113 0.56 20.91 -20.00
C GLY A 113 1.36 20.26 -18.85
N THR A 114 0.76 19.98 -17.69
CA THR A 114 1.47 19.38 -16.56
C THR A 114 1.58 17.87 -16.72
N LEU A 115 2.78 17.32 -16.59
CA LEU A 115 3.01 15.88 -16.59
C LEU A 115 2.53 15.27 -15.26
N ARG A 116 1.68 14.25 -15.33
CA ARG A 116 1.07 13.59 -14.17
C ARG A 116 1.33 12.09 -14.16
N ALA A 117 1.48 11.55 -12.95
CA ALA A 117 1.44 10.12 -12.64
C ALA A 117 0.47 9.91 -11.47
N ALA A 118 -0.32 8.84 -11.49
CA ALA A 118 -1.35 8.59 -10.46
C ALA A 118 -2.25 9.82 -10.17
N GLY A 119 -2.54 10.63 -11.20
CA GLY A 119 -3.32 11.88 -11.08
C GLY A 119 -2.60 13.03 -10.38
N ARG A 120 -1.29 12.93 -10.09
CA ARG A 120 -0.48 13.94 -9.39
C ARG A 120 0.65 14.47 -10.28
N PRO A 121 1.02 15.76 -10.16
CA PRO A 121 2.16 16.30 -10.91
C PRO A 121 3.45 15.54 -10.61
N VAL A 122 4.13 15.08 -11.66
CA VAL A 122 5.43 14.42 -11.55
C VAL A 122 6.50 15.45 -11.24
N LEU A 123 7.44 15.08 -10.37
CA LEU A 123 8.60 15.90 -10.04
C LEU A 123 9.83 15.38 -10.77
N THR A 124 10.69 16.31 -11.17
CA THR A 124 12.04 16.02 -11.67
C THR A 124 12.98 15.69 -10.52
N SER A 125 14.19 15.23 -10.81
CA SER A 125 15.28 15.08 -9.84
C SER A 125 15.54 16.35 -9.02
N ASP A 126 15.30 17.52 -9.61
CA ASP A 126 15.49 18.80 -8.94
C ASP A 126 14.26 19.26 -8.13
N GLY A 127 13.26 18.38 -7.97
CA GLY A 127 12.03 18.66 -7.23
C GLY A 127 11.06 19.63 -7.94
N GLN A 128 11.29 19.95 -9.20
CA GLN A 128 10.44 20.83 -9.98
C GLN A 128 9.34 20.03 -10.69
N GLY A 129 8.16 20.65 -10.86
CA GLY A 129 7.10 20.06 -11.69
C GLY A 129 7.44 20.19 -13.18
N VAL A 130 7.03 19.20 -13.96
CA VAL A 130 7.23 19.22 -15.41
C VAL A 130 6.05 19.88 -16.07
N GLN A 131 6.32 20.99 -16.78
CA GLN A 131 5.32 21.72 -17.54
C GLN A 131 5.72 21.78 -19.02
N LEU A 132 4.82 21.39 -19.89
CA LEU A 132 5.02 21.29 -21.33
C LEU A 132 4.26 22.40 -22.04
N ALA A 133 4.82 22.91 -23.10
CA ALA A 133 4.10 23.84 -23.99
C ALA A 133 3.00 23.07 -24.77
N PRO A 134 1.96 23.78 -25.24
CA PRO A 134 0.98 23.18 -26.14
C PRO A 134 1.69 22.56 -27.36
N ASP A 135 1.25 21.35 -27.76
CA ASP A 135 1.80 20.58 -28.88
C ASP A 135 3.25 20.08 -28.74
N ALA A 136 3.84 20.18 -27.54
CA ALA A 136 5.16 19.66 -27.29
C ALA A 136 5.16 18.11 -27.31
N LYS A 137 6.06 17.53 -28.08
CA LYS A 137 6.25 16.06 -28.11
C LYS A 137 7.20 15.66 -26.99
N LEU A 138 6.63 14.97 -25.97
CA LEU A 138 7.41 14.41 -24.88
C LEU A 138 7.89 13.00 -25.25
N ALA A 139 9.18 12.76 -25.07
CA ALA A 139 9.78 11.41 -25.08
C ALA A 139 10.54 11.18 -23.77
N ILE A 140 10.61 9.92 -23.35
CA ILE A 140 11.27 9.52 -22.11
C ILE A 140 12.42 8.60 -22.46
N GLY A 141 13.63 8.97 -22.04
CA GLY A 141 14.84 8.18 -22.25
C GLY A 141 14.98 7.03 -21.24
N GLY A 142 15.82 6.05 -21.57
CA GLY A 142 16.04 4.85 -20.74
C GLY A 142 16.64 5.09 -19.34
N ASN A 143 17.16 6.30 -19.09
CA ASN A 143 17.63 6.71 -17.76
C ASN A 143 16.65 7.69 -17.08
N GLY A 144 15.40 7.75 -17.55
CA GLY A 144 14.39 8.68 -17.03
C GLY A 144 14.55 10.12 -17.51
N GLU A 145 15.31 10.35 -18.58
CA GLU A 145 15.49 11.68 -19.19
C GLU A 145 14.18 12.12 -19.86
N LEU A 146 13.79 13.36 -19.62
CA LEU A 146 12.63 13.98 -20.25
C LEU A 146 13.11 14.80 -21.44
N LEU A 147 12.72 14.38 -22.64
CA LEU A 147 13.05 15.05 -23.89
C LEU A 147 11.80 15.70 -24.46
N VAL A 148 11.86 17.00 -24.67
CA VAL A 148 10.80 17.76 -25.33
C VAL A 148 11.29 18.23 -26.67
N ASN A 149 10.65 17.80 -27.74
CA ASN A 149 11.07 18.09 -29.12
C ASN A 149 12.56 17.76 -29.38
N GLY A 150 13.06 16.67 -28.72
CA GLY A 150 14.45 16.23 -28.83
C GLY A 150 15.44 16.93 -27.90
N THR A 151 15.02 17.94 -27.15
CA THR A 151 15.87 18.63 -26.16
C THR A 151 15.58 18.10 -24.76
N GLN A 152 16.63 17.75 -24.03
CA GLN A 152 16.50 17.30 -22.65
C GLN A 152 16.15 18.48 -21.74
N ILE A 153 15.04 18.37 -21.00
CA ILE A 153 14.55 19.40 -20.07
C ILE A 153 14.77 19.01 -18.59
N GLY A 154 15.09 17.75 -18.33
CA GLY A 154 15.30 17.25 -16.97
C GLY A 154 15.29 15.72 -16.92
N ARG A 155 15.19 15.18 -15.72
CA ARG A 155 15.00 13.76 -15.43
C ARG A 155 13.83 13.54 -14.50
N LEU A 156 13.17 12.39 -14.63
CA LEU A 156 12.17 11.93 -13.66
C LEU A 156 12.81 11.80 -12.27
N GLY A 157 12.19 12.39 -11.27
CA GLY A 157 12.59 12.21 -9.88
C GLY A 157 12.34 10.78 -9.45
N GLN A 158 13.39 10.04 -9.17
CA GLN A 158 13.35 8.66 -8.72
C GLN A 158 13.98 8.54 -7.34
N VAL A 159 13.38 7.73 -6.48
CA VAL A 159 13.85 7.48 -5.13
C VAL A 159 13.76 6.00 -4.77
N LYS A 160 14.59 5.58 -3.83
CA LYS A 160 14.43 4.34 -3.08
C LYS A 160 13.76 4.64 -1.75
N LEU A 161 12.81 3.78 -1.37
CA LEU A 161 12.09 3.89 -0.11
C LEU A 161 12.61 2.84 0.86
N GLU A 162 12.94 3.27 2.09
CA GLU A 162 13.43 2.40 3.16
C GLU A 162 12.69 2.68 4.47
N GLY A 163 12.62 1.66 5.33
CA GLY A 163 11.97 1.76 6.63
C GLY A 163 10.45 1.66 6.56
N MET A 164 9.75 2.34 7.47
CA MET A 164 8.30 2.30 7.51
C MET A 164 7.71 3.18 6.42
N ILE A 165 6.94 2.58 5.51
CA ILE A 165 6.26 3.28 4.43
C ILE A 165 4.76 3.16 4.64
N THR A 166 4.07 4.30 4.55
CA THR A 166 2.61 4.39 4.72
C THR A 166 1.95 4.68 3.38
N LYS A 167 0.81 4.04 3.12
CA LYS A 167 -0.01 4.30 1.94
C LYS A 167 -0.85 5.56 2.15
N GLN A 168 -0.92 6.42 1.15
CA GLN A 168 -1.78 7.61 1.09
C GLN A 168 -2.78 7.50 -0.08
N GLY A 169 -3.31 6.31 -0.30
CA GLY A 169 -4.19 5.96 -1.40
C GLY A 169 -3.73 4.68 -2.10
N PRO A 170 -4.36 4.30 -3.22
CA PRO A 170 -4.09 3.01 -3.87
C PRO A 170 -2.64 2.87 -4.36
N SER A 171 -2.07 3.92 -4.95
CA SER A 171 -0.74 3.89 -5.58
C SER A 171 0.23 4.93 -5.03
N LEU A 172 -0.14 5.68 -3.97
CA LEU A 172 0.72 6.71 -3.38
C LEU A 172 1.32 6.22 -2.06
N LEU A 173 2.62 6.42 -1.92
CA LEU A 173 3.41 6.03 -0.77
C LEU A 173 4.10 7.25 -0.17
N VAL A 174 4.17 7.29 1.15
CA VAL A 174 4.91 8.32 1.90
C VAL A 174 5.75 7.66 2.98
N PRO A 175 6.97 8.11 3.25
CA PRO A 175 7.73 7.68 4.40
C PRO A 175 6.97 7.97 5.69
N GLY A 176 6.77 6.94 6.51
CA GLY A 176 6.21 7.04 7.86
C GLY A 176 7.28 7.36 8.89
N GLN A 177 6.97 7.12 10.16
CA GLN A 177 7.92 7.35 11.26
C GLN A 177 9.17 6.46 11.08
N GLY A 178 10.35 7.06 10.90
CA GLY A 178 11.61 6.35 10.63
C GLY A 178 11.77 5.85 9.18
N GLY A 179 10.82 6.12 8.30
CA GLY A 179 10.95 5.89 6.87
C GLY A 179 11.80 6.98 6.21
N LYS A 180 12.53 6.60 5.17
CA LYS A 180 13.38 7.51 4.38
C LYS A 180 13.13 7.31 2.90
N ALA A 181 13.23 8.40 2.15
CA ALA A 181 13.31 8.39 0.71
C ALA A 181 14.69 8.92 0.31
N THR A 182 15.45 8.12 -0.40
CA THR A 182 16.80 8.48 -0.86
C THR A 182 16.75 8.61 -2.37
N GLU A 183 17.22 9.74 -2.89
CA GLU A 183 17.34 9.94 -4.33
C GLU A 183 18.23 8.84 -4.93
N ALA A 184 17.75 8.24 -6.00
CA ALA A 184 18.47 7.17 -6.68
C ALA A 184 18.12 7.24 -8.17
N ALA A 185 19.13 7.50 -8.99
CA ALA A 185 18.98 7.39 -10.44
C ALA A 185 18.89 5.91 -10.81
N GLY A 186 17.78 5.52 -11.45
CA GLY A 186 17.55 4.17 -11.96
C GLY A 186 17.19 4.19 -13.43
N ARG A 187 17.22 3.02 -14.05
CA ARG A 187 16.73 2.85 -15.41
C ARG A 187 15.21 2.91 -15.44
N VAL A 188 14.71 3.28 -16.60
CA VAL A 188 13.28 3.32 -16.88
C VAL A 188 13.03 2.61 -18.19
N GLN A 189 12.15 1.63 -18.17
CA GLN A 189 11.66 0.98 -19.37
C GLN A 189 10.39 1.70 -19.83
N THR A 190 10.36 2.18 -21.06
CA THR A 190 9.18 2.78 -21.69
C THR A 190 8.28 1.74 -22.33
N GLY A 191 6.99 2.03 -22.44
CA GLY A 191 6.01 1.12 -23.04
C GLY A 191 5.57 -0.03 -22.13
N ALA A 192 5.85 0.04 -20.85
CA ALA A 192 5.43 -0.92 -19.84
C ALA A 192 5.04 -0.25 -18.52
N VAL A 193 4.17 -0.90 -17.77
CA VAL A 193 3.75 -0.48 -16.42
C VAL A 193 3.85 -1.66 -15.46
N GLU A 194 4.00 -1.34 -14.18
CA GLU A 194 3.88 -2.34 -13.11
C GLU A 194 2.43 -2.50 -12.70
N LEU A 195 1.95 -3.72 -12.61
CA LEU A 195 0.66 -4.06 -12.03
C LEU A 195 0.77 -4.20 -10.51
N GLY A 196 -0.35 -4.39 -9.84
CA GLY A 196 -0.36 -4.69 -8.41
C GLY A 196 0.57 -5.86 -8.06
N ASN A 197 1.24 -5.79 -6.91
CA ASN A 197 2.17 -6.84 -6.46
C ASN A 197 1.47 -8.05 -5.82
N ARG A 198 0.13 -8.12 -5.92
CA ARG A 198 -0.69 -9.30 -5.61
C ARG A 198 -1.65 -9.59 -6.74
N THR A 199 -1.87 -10.88 -7.00
CA THR A 199 -2.88 -11.28 -7.98
C THR A 199 -4.27 -11.31 -7.35
N ALA A 200 -5.30 -11.10 -8.16
CA ALA A 200 -6.68 -11.21 -7.71
C ALA A 200 -7.00 -12.63 -7.19
N LEU A 201 -6.40 -13.66 -7.83
CA LEU A 201 -6.60 -15.05 -7.41
C LEU A 201 -6.03 -15.31 -6.03
N ASP A 202 -4.80 -14.87 -5.75
CA ASP A 202 -4.19 -15.00 -4.42
C ASP A 202 -5.02 -14.29 -3.36
N SER A 203 -5.51 -13.07 -3.67
CA SER A 203 -6.34 -12.30 -2.75
C SER A 203 -7.69 -12.99 -2.47
N MET A 204 -8.31 -13.64 -3.48
CA MET A 204 -9.54 -14.42 -3.29
C MET A 204 -9.32 -15.64 -2.38
N VAL A 205 -8.23 -16.37 -2.57
CA VAL A 205 -7.88 -17.54 -1.73
C VAL A 205 -7.64 -17.11 -0.29
N ASP A 206 -6.86 -16.03 -0.10
CA ASP A 206 -6.59 -15.46 1.21
C ASP A 206 -7.88 -14.95 1.89
N MET A 207 -8.81 -14.36 1.13
CA MET A 207 -10.11 -13.89 1.64
C MET A 207 -10.94 -15.05 2.17
N VAL A 208 -11.07 -16.14 1.42
CA VAL A 208 -11.81 -17.34 1.88
C VAL A 208 -11.17 -17.92 3.14
N SER A 209 -9.85 -17.98 3.19
CA SER A 209 -9.11 -18.45 4.37
C SER A 209 -9.35 -17.54 5.58
N ALA A 210 -9.26 -16.23 5.41
CA ALA A 210 -9.49 -15.26 6.47
C ALA A 210 -10.94 -15.30 6.99
N GLN A 211 -11.94 -15.47 6.09
CA GLN A 211 -13.34 -15.66 6.48
C GLN A 211 -13.53 -16.89 7.34
N ARG A 212 -12.96 -18.04 6.96
CA ARG A 212 -13.04 -19.27 7.78
C ARG A 212 -12.44 -19.08 9.18
N HIS A 213 -11.33 -18.36 9.28
CA HIS A 213 -10.73 -18.05 10.58
C HIS A 213 -11.57 -17.08 11.41
N PHE A 214 -12.21 -16.11 10.76
CA PHE A 214 -13.15 -15.20 11.43
C PHE A 214 -14.36 -15.98 11.96
N ASP A 215 -14.98 -16.84 11.16
CA ASP A 215 -16.12 -17.68 11.56
C ASP A 215 -15.75 -18.60 12.72
N ALA A 216 -14.56 -19.20 12.70
CA ALA A 216 -14.06 -20.02 13.82
C ALA A 216 -13.92 -19.19 15.11
N SER A 217 -13.45 -17.93 15.01
CA SER A 217 -13.38 -17.03 16.16
C SER A 217 -14.76 -16.68 16.71
N MET A 218 -15.75 -16.43 15.84
CA MET A 218 -17.14 -16.19 16.24
C MET A 218 -17.76 -17.41 16.92
N GLN A 219 -17.54 -18.63 16.39
CA GLN A 219 -18.00 -19.86 17.01
C GLN A 219 -17.38 -20.06 18.41
N ALA A 220 -16.12 -19.70 18.60
CA ALA A 220 -15.49 -19.74 19.91
C ALA A 220 -16.15 -18.76 20.89
N ILE A 221 -16.47 -17.54 20.47
CA ILE A 221 -17.19 -16.55 21.29
C ILE A 221 -18.56 -17.10 21.72
N ASP A 222 -19.31 -17.69 20.79
CA ASP A 222 -20.62 -18.28 21.09
C ASP A 222 -20.52 -19.49 22.05
N ALA A 223 -19.49 -20.31 21.90
CA ALA A 223 -19.22 -21.41 22.83
C ALA A 223 -18.95 -20.91 24.25
N TYR A 224 -18.12 -19.84 24.40
CA TYR A 224 -17.85 -19.23 25.69
C TYR A 224 -19.09 -18.57 26.31
N ARG A 225 -19.95 -17.91 25.51
CA ARG A 225 -21.23 -17.38 25.98
C ARG A 225 -22.13 -18.47 26.52
N LYS A 226 -22.35 -19.55 25.75
CA LYS A 226 -23.17 -20.69 26.18
C LYS A 226 -22.64 -21.36 27.47
N MET A 227 -21.32 -21.45 27.63
CA MET A 227 -20.73 -21.95 28.87
C MET A 227 -20.98 -21.01 30.04
N GLY A 228 -20.93 -19.69 29.81
CA GLY A 228 -21.25 -18.66 30.81
C GLY A 228 -22.69 -18.76 31.29
N ASP A 229 -23.64 -18.89 30.35
CA ASP A 229 -25.06 -18.98 30.63
C ASP A 229 -25.39 -20.23 31.46
N ARG A 230 -24.86 -21.38 31.07
CA ARG A 230 -25.01 -22.64 31.82
C ARG A 230 -24.40 -22.60 33.22
N SER A 231 -23.23 -21.95 33.38
CA SER A 231 -22.60 -21.74 34.68
C SER A 231 -23.45 -20.85 35.60
N SER A 232 -24.11 -19.85 35.02
CA SER A 232 -25.00 -18.94 35.76
C SER A 232 -26.31 -19.62 36.16
N GLU A 233 -26.86 -20.53 35.35
CA GLU A 233 -28.03 -21.32 35.68
C GLU A 233 -27.76 -22.31 36.84
N LEU A 234 -26.61 -22.98 36.80
CA LEU A 234 -26.19 -23.89 37.88
C LEU A 234 -25.97 -23.16 39.22
N GLY A 235 -25.55 -21.88 39.17
CA GLY A 235 -25.41 -21.04 40.38
C GLY A 235 -26.73 -20.53 40.97
N LYS A 236 -27.86 -20.58 40.25
CA LYS A 236 -29.19 -20.18 40.74
C LYS A 236 -30.00 -21.30 41.40
N VAL A 237 -29.54 -22.54 41.33
CA VAL A 237 -30.21 -23.73 41.88
C VAL A 237 -29.76 -24.01 43.33
N ARG A 238 -29.26 -23.02 44.07
CA ARG A 238 -29.01 -23.12 45.53
C ARG A 238 -29.75 -22.06 46.27
#